data_77902217199447d44a28571cec484429
#
_entry.id   77902217199447d44a28571cec484429
#
_cell.length_a   1.000
_cell.length_b   1.000
_cell.length_c   1.000
_cell.angle_alpha   90.00
_cell.angle_beta   90.00
_cell.angle_gamma   90.00
#
_symmetry.space_group_name_H-M   'P 1'
#
loop_
_entity.id
_entity.type
_entity.pdbx_description
1 polymer ?
#
loop_
_entity_poly.entity_id
_entity_poly.type
_entity_poly.pdbx_seq_one_letter_code
_entity_poly.pdbx_strand_id
1 'polypeptide(L)'
;LTAGTFNMDTTTMFNFDIWGSFCFAGEYSADYSLEGKIIQYLNKGRNSSVTIHALLDNQTPNHYYEQYQGNHNQWENSFDKIHAYNLKGYYKNKRLRTEIGIAINNTKNYIYFDTAAMPRQYNGNLMVFTAWAKQVFRLGRFYFDQKVYYQIVNKDEVLPLPELALHSHNYYQNRFFKDALGFQIGLDLFYNTSFYANAYDPAIMQFYN
;
A
#
# COMPACT_ATOMS: atom_id res chain seq x y z
N LEU A 1 1.41 1.00 26.04
CA LEU A 1 1.84 1.35 24.68
C LEU A 1 2.79 2.53 24.75
N THR A 2 4.04 2.38 24.30
CA THR A 2 4.99 3.50 24.21
C THR A 2 5.27 3.74 22.73
N ALA A 3 4.92 4.93 22.24
CA ALA A 3 5.26 5.39 20.91
C ALA A 3 6.21 6.58 21.02
N GLY A 4 7.23 6.61 20.20
CA GLY A 4 8.17 7.72 20.11
C GLY A 4 8.34 8.14 18.66
N THR A 5 8.38 9.46 18.41
CA THR A 5 8.70 10.02 17.10
C THR A 5 10.00 10.79 17.21
N PHE A 6 10.90 10.57 16.28
CA PHE A 6 12.09 11.39 16.10
C PHE A 6 12.07 11.95 14.67
N ASN A 7 11.97 13.27 14.57
CA ASN A 7 11.94 13.98 13.31
C ASN A 7 13.06 15.01 13.29
N MET A 8 13.79 15.07 12.18
CA MET A 8 14.80 16.09 11.94
C MET A 8 14.46 16.78 10.60
N ASP A 9 13.66 17.84 10.68
CA ASP A 9 13.47 18.75 9.56
C ASP A 9 14.64 19.71 9.50
N THR A 10 15.60 19.39 8.65
CA THR A 10 16.70 20.28 8.37
C THR A 10 16.32 21.20 7.23
N THR A 11 16.71 22.46 7.28
CA THR A 11 16.68 23.39 6.15
C THR A 11 17.55 22.90 4.98
N THR A 12 18.24 21.79 5.19
CA THR A 12 19.09 21.07 4.25
C THR A 12 18.30 20.22 3.25
N MET A 13 19.00 19.63 2.30
CA MET A 13 18.44 18.78 1.25
C MET A 13 18.15 17.34 1.73
N PHE A 14 18.31 17.08 3.01
CA PHE A 14 18.14 15.76 3.62
C PHE A 14 17.20 15.84 4.81
N ASN A 15 16.15 15.03 4.82
CA ASN A 15 15.22 14.89 5.93
C ASN A 15 15.07 13.40 6.28
N PHE A 16 14.89 13.11 7.55
CA PHE A 16 14.52 11.78 7.98
C PHE A 16 13.50 11.83 9.11
N ASP A 17 12.65 10.82 9.12
CA ASP A 17 11.64 10.57 10.13
C ASP A 17 11.83 9.14 10.65
N ILE A 18 11.80 8.94 11.95
CA ILE A 18 11.79 7.61 12.56
C ILE A 18 10.64 7.59 13.57
N TRP A 19 9.83 6.56 13.48
CA TRP A 19 8.75 6.32 14.41
C TRP A 19 8.82 4.88 14.90
N GLY A 20 8.47 4.65 16.17
CA GLY A 20 8.42 3.31 16.74
C GLY A 20 7.39 3.18 17.84
N SER A 21 6.77 2.00 17.92
CA SER A 21 5.89 1.60 19.00
C SER A 21 6.23 0.20 19.50
N PHE A 22 6.02 -0.04 20.77
CA PHE A 22 6.22 -1.35 21.39
C PHE A 22 5.17 -1.57 22.47
N CYS A 23 4.60 -2.77 22.51
CA CYS A 23 3.64 -3.19 23.51
C CYS A 23 4.32 -4.08 24.55
N PHE A 24 4.40 -3.60 25.80
CA PHE A 24 5.15 -4.29 26.87
C PHE A 24 4.35 -5.36 27.61
N ALA A 25 3.01 -5.31 27.59
CA ALA A 25 2.17 -6.20 28.39
C ALA A 25 0.77 -6.37 27.80
N GLY A 26 0.08 -7.40 28.27
CA GLY A 26 -1.27 -7.75 27.83
C GLY A 26 -1.28 -8.71 26.66
N GLU A 27 -2.42 -8.87 26.04
CA GLU A 27 -2.67 -9.76 24.90
C GLU A 27 -1.72 -9.44 23.70
N TYR A 28 -1.44 -8.16 23.49
CA TYR A 28 -0.56 -7.66 22.41
C TYR A 28 0.91 -7.51 22.87
N SER A 29 1.29 -8.21 23.94
CA SER A 29 2.67 -8.16 24.44
C SER A 29 3.67 -8.55 23.34
N ALA A 30 4.77 -7.80 23.24
CA ALA A 30 5.80 -7.91 22.22
C ALA A 30 5.34 -7.57 20.78
N ASP A 31 4.19 -6.95 20.59
CA ASP A 31 3.89 -6.28 19.34
C ASP A 31 4.74 -5.02 19.22
N TYR A 32 5.29 -4.81 18.02
CA TYR A 32 6.08 -3.63 17.72
C TYR A 32 5.89 -3.17 16.29
N SER A 33 6.05 -1.89 16.08
CA SER A 33 6.16 -1.29 14.76
C SER A 33 7.30 -0.30 14.75
N LEU A 34 8.16 -0.39 13.74
CA LEU A 34 9.26 0.53 13.52
C LEU A 34 9.21 1.02 12.07
N GLU A 35 9.08 2.32 11.90
CA GLU A 35 9.01 2.97 10.61
C GLU A 35 10.15 3.98 10.48
N GLY A 36 10.84 3.94 9.33
CA GLY A 36 11.88 4.86 8.97
C GLY A 36 11.67 5.43 7.58
N LYS A 37 11.81 6.73 7.42
CA LYS A 37 11.68 7.42 6.15
C LYS A 37 12.83 8.42 5.97
N ILE A 38 13.46 8.35 4.80
CA ILE A 38 14.53 9.24 4.39
C ILE A 38 14.13 9.94 3.11
N ILE A 39 14.28 11.26 3.04
CA ILE A 39 14.02 12.06 1.85
C ILE A 39 15.29 12.83 1.51
N GLN A 40 15.87 12.55 0.36
CA GLN A 40 16.97 13.30 -0.21
C GLN A 40 16.46 14.17 -1.36
N TYR A 41 16.51 15.49 -1.21
CA TYR A 41 16.25 16.42 -2.30
C TYR A 41 17.50 16.53 -3.20
N LEU A 42 17.28 16.46 -4.51
CA LEU A 42 18.38 16.48 -5.49
C LEU A 42 18.72 17.89 -5.98
N ASN A 43 17.88 18.87 -5.66
CA ASN A 43 18.09 20.28 -6.04
C ASN A 43 17.58 21.25 -4.97
N LYS A 44 18.17 22.44 -4.93
CA LYS A 44 17.80 23.51 -3.98
C LYS A 44 16.33 23.91 -4.03
N GLY A 45 15.69 23.80 -5.18
CA GLY A 45 14.25 24.11 -5.36
C GLY A 45 13.32 23.00 -4.85
N ARG A 46 13.87 21.89 -4.32
CA ARG A 46 13.11 20.73 -3.80
C ARG A 46 12.07 20.18 -4.79
N ASN A 47 12.35 20.31 -6.09
CA ASN A 47 11.48 19.82 -7.15
C ASN A 47 11.70 18.32 -7.44
N SER A 48 12.90 17.80 -7.12
CA SER A 48 13.25 16.41 -7.31
C SER A 48 13.72 15.81 -6.00
N SER A 49 13.25 14.63 -5.68
CA SER A 49 13.63 13.89 -4.47
C SER A 49 13.68 12.40 -4.70
N VAL A 50 14.54 11.74 -3.95
CA VAL A 50 14.54 10.30 -3.73
C VAL A 50 14.07 10.06 -2.30
N THR A 51 13.13 9.15 -2.14
CA THR A 51 12.62 8.75 -0.84
C THR A 51 12.82 7.26 -0.65
N ILE A 52 13.32 6.89 0.52
CA ILE A 52 13.39 5.51 0.99
C ILE A 52 12.52 5.43 2.23
N HIS A 53 11.70 4.41 2.30
CA HIS A 53 10.80 4.15 3.41
C HIS A 53 10.89 2.68 3.77
N ALA A 54 11.11 2.39 5.04
CA ALA A 54 11.19 1.04 5.59
C ALA A 54 10.21 0.90 6.76
N LEU A 55 9.51 -0.23 6.82
CA LEU A 55 8.61 -0.60 7.91
C LEU A 55 8.96 -2.02 8.35
N LEU A 56 9.09 -2.18 9.67
CA LEU A 56 9.16 -3.47 10.35
C LEU A 56 8.00 -3.54 11.31
N ASP A 57 7.20 -4.58 11.20
CA ASP A 57 5.99 -4.74 11.96
C ASP A 57 5.85 -6.16 12.49
N ASN A 58 5.41 -6.28 13.74
CA ASN A 58 5.11 -7.53 14.40
C ASN A 58 3.81 -7.38 15.15
N GLN A 59 2.78 -8.10 14.72
CA GLN A 59 1.43 -7.94 15.23
C GLN A 59 0.81 -9.26 15.66
N THR A 60 0.15 -9.24 16.80
CA THR A 60 -0.78 -10.30 17.19
C THR A 60 -1.99 -10.28 16.25
N PRO A 61 -2.43 -11.43 15.72
CA PRO A 61 -3.62 -11.51 14.89
C PRO A 61 -4.84 -10.91 15.59
N ASN A 62 -5.75 -10.34 14.78
CA ASN A 62 -7.01 -9.85 15.31
C ASN A 62 -7.84 -11.02 15.83
N HIS A 63 -8.45 -10.86 16.99
CA HIS A 63 -9.30 -11.87 17.63
C HIS A 63 -10.40 -12.42 16.70
N TYR A 64 -10.87 -11.64 15.76
CA TYR A 64 -11.83 -12.07 14.74
C TYR A 64 -11.34 -13.28 13.93
N TYR A 65 -10.04 -13.37 13.61
CA TYR A 65 -9.48 -14.53 12.89
C TYR A 65 -9.33 -15.76 13.77
N GLU A 66 -9.22 -15.56 15.06
CA GLU A 66 -9.05 -16.66 16.02
C GLU A 66 -10.38 -17.21 16.51
N GLN A 67 -11.34 -16.35 16.84
CA GLN A 67 -12.65 -16.77 17.36
C GLN A 67 -13.79 -16.03 16.68
N TYR A 68 -14.69 -16.79 16.13
CA TYR A 68 -15.93 -16.25 15.53
C TYR A 68 -17.05 -17.26 15.67
N GLN A 69 -18.23 -16.77 16.00
CA GLN A 69 -19.45 -17.57 16.08
C GLN A 69 -20.59 -16.82 15.37
N GLY A 70 -20.91 -17.24 14.18
CA GLY A 70 -22.03 -16.77 13.38
C GLY A 70 -23.06 -17.87 13.14
N ASN A 71 -24.13 -17.53 12.40
CA ASN A 71 -25.18 -18.49 12.09
C ASN A 71 -24.75 -19.56 11.08
N HIS A 72 -23.79 -19.28 10.22
CA HIS A 72 -23.36 -20.14 9.13
C HIS A 72 -21.88 -20.52 9.22
N ASN A 73 -21.08 -19.69 9.85
CA ASN A 73 -19.64 -19.88 9.96
C ASN A 73 -19.23 -19.83 11.44
N GLN A 74 -18.38 -20.76 11.82
CA GLN A 74 -17.80 -20.82 13.15
C GLN A 74 -16.36 -21.27 13.04
N TRP A 75 -15.44 -20.60 13.75
CA TRP A 75 -14.06 -21.07 13.88
C TRP A 75 -13.46 -20.72 15.23
N GLU A 76 -12.52 -21.56 15.63
CA GLU A 76 -11.64 -21.39 16.77
C GLU A 76 -10.23 -21.77 16.33
N ASN A 77 -9.34 -20.79 16.22
CA ASN A 77 -7.99 -20.93 15.75
C ASN A 77 -7.01 -20.35 16.77
N SER A 78 -5.76 -20.76 16.67
CA SER A 78 -4.64 -20.13 17.36
C SER A 78 -3.56 -19.84 16.31
N PHE A 79 -3.31 -18.58 16.04
CA PHE A 79 -2.38 -18.14 15.02
C PHE A 79 -1.12 -17.54 15.62
N ASP A 80 -0.01 -17.74 14.94
CA ASP A 80 1.24 -17.09 15.26
C ASP A 80 1.18 -15.59 14.88
N LYS A 81 2.04 -14.79 15.51
CA LYS A 81 2.19 -13.38 15.18
C LYS A 81 2.59 -13.17 13.72
N ILE A 82 2.02 -12.13 13.13
CA ILE A 82 2.32 -11.72 11.76
C ILE A 82 3.54 -10.81 11.78
N HIS A 83 4.56 -11.16 10.99
CA HIS A 83 5.76 -10.34 10.81
C HIS A 83 5.77 -9.75 9.41
N ALA A 84 5.76 -8.44 9.30
CA ALA A 84 5.79 -7.73 8.04
C ALA A 84 7.04 -6.86 7.89
N TYR A 85 7.63 -6.90 6.69
CA TYR A 85 8.72 -6.03 6.26
C TYR A 85 8.29 -5.32 4.99
N ASN A 86 8.37 -4.02 4.97
CA ASN A 86 8.12 -3.22 3.78
C ASN A 86 9.33 -2.34 3.51
N LEU A 87 9.88 -2.44 2.31
CA LEU A 87 10.92 -1.53 1.84
C LEU A 87 10.45 -0.91 0.53
N LYS A 88 10.39 0.41 0.50
CA LYS A 88 9.90 1.19 -0.63
C LYS A 88 10.90 2.28 -0.97
N GLY A 89 11.27 2.37 -2.25
CA GLY A 89 12.12 3.42 -2.78
C GLY A 89 11.49 4.08 -3.98
N TYR A 90 11.48 5.41 -4.05
CA TYR A 90 10.94 6.11 -5.22
C TYR A 90 11.60 7.47 -5.46
N TYR A 91 11.69 7.78 -6.73
CA TYR A 91 12.03 9.11 -7.24
C TYR A 91 10.76 9.89 -7.56
N LYS A 92 10.72 11.16 -7.17
CA LYS A 92 9.64 12.08 -7.49
C LYS A 92 10.17 13.37 -8.05
N ASN A 93 9.57 13.83 -9.15
CA ASN A 93 9.85 15.15 -9.73
C ASN A 93 8.55 15.95 -9.86
N LYS A 94 8.44 16.99 -9.05
CA LYS A 94 7.23 17.87 -9.03
C LYS A 94 7.05 18.67 -10.30
N ARG A 95 8.16 19.10 -10.92
CA ARG A 95 8.12 19.92 -12.15
C ARG A 95 7.68 19.08 -13.35
N LEU A 96 8.23 17.89 -13.49
CA LEU A 96 7.86 16.94 -14.54
C LEU A 96 6.57 16.16 -14.19
N ARG A 97 6.10 16.25 -12.95
CA ARG A 97 4.95 15.47 -12.43
C ARG A 97 5.12 13.98 -12.61
N THR A 98 6.36 13.50 -12.40
CA THR A 98 6.76 12.11 -12.54
C THR A 98 7.03 11.52 -11.18
N GLU A 99 6.61 10.27 -10.98
CA GLU A 99 6.99 9.44 -9.84
C GLU A 99 7.28 8.02 -10.35
N ILE A 100 8.45 7.48 -10.01
CA ILE A 100 8.85 6.12 -10.36
C ILE A 100 9.39 5.48 -9.10
N GLY A 101 8.99 4.26 -8.82
CA GLY A 101 9.44 3.58 -7.62
C GLY A 101 9.30 2.07 -7.68
N ILE A 102 9.88 1.46 -6.66
CA ILE A 102 9.82 0.03 -6.38
C ILE A 102 9.49 -0.19 -4.90
N ALA A 103 8.84 -1.30 -4.60
CA ALA A 103 8.60 -1.76 -3.24
C ALA A 103 8.74 -3.28 -3.15
N ILE A 104 9.22 -3.74 -2.01
CA ILE A 104 9.24 -5.14 -1.62
C ILE A 104 8.48 -5.24 -0.32
N ASN A 105 7.42 -6.04 -0.31
CA ASN A 105 6.65 -6.39 0.86
C ASN A 105 6.88 -7.87 1.13
N ASN A 106 7.25 -8.22 2.36
CA ASN A 106 7.34 -9.60 2.80
C ASN A 106 6.55 -9.75 4.08
N THR A 107 5.61 -10.70 4.11
CA THR A 107 4.79 -11.00 5.27
C THR A 107 4.94 -12.48 5.61
N LYS A 108 5.45 -12.78 6.79
CA LYS A 108 5.44 -14.12 7.35
C LYS A 108 4.19 -14.31 8.19
N ASN A 109 3.63 -15.51 8.17
CA ASN A 109 2.41 -15.87 8.90
C ASN A 109 1.18 -15.05 8.43
N TYR A 110 1.08 -14.81 7.11
CA TYR A 110 -0.03 -14.08 6.52
C TYR A 110 -1.35 -14.83 6.71
N ILE A 111 -2.40 -14.14 7.17
CA ILE A 111 -3.73 -14.70 7.37
C ILE A 111 -4.61 -14.35 6.17
N TYR A 112 -5.28 -15.35 5.63
CA TYR A 112 -6.21 -15.23 4.51
C TYR A 112 -7.41 -16.15 4.72
N PHE A 113 -8.49 -15.93 3.96
CA PHE A 113 -9.64 -16.84 3.94
C PHE A 113 -9.50 -17.79 2.76
N ASP A 114 -9.60 -19.07 3.04
CA ASP A 114 -9.51 -20.14 2.02
C ASP A 114 -10.82 -20.26 1.21
N THR A 115 -10.85 -21.20 0.24
CA THR A 115 -12.01 -21.48 -0.61
C THR A 115 -13.29 -21.87 0.13
N ALA A 116 -13.20 -22.24 1.41
CA ALA A 116 -14.32 -22.53 2.29
C ALA A 116 -14.72 -21.30 3.16
N ALA A 117 -14.17 -20.13 2.86
CA ALA A 117 -14.35 -18.90 3.63
C ALA A 117 -13.93 -19.04 5.11
N MET A 118 -12.92 -19.88 5.38
CA MET A 118 -12.35 -20.12 6.71
C MET A 118 -10.99 -19.43 6.81
N PRO A 119 -10.67 -18.79 7.96
CA PRO A 119 -9.36 -18.15 8.14
C PRO A 119 -8.25 -19.21 8.23
N ARG A 120 -7.18 -18.97 7.48
CA ARG A 120 -5.97 -19.80 7.42
C ARG A 120 -4.75 -18.94 7.57
N GLN A 121 -3.69 -19.50 8.12
CA GLN A 121 -2.40 -18.85 8.21
C GLN A 121 -1.38 -19.55 7.30
N TYR A 122 -0.76 -18.76 6.41
CA TYR A 122 0.35 -19.21 5.59
C TYR A 122 1.66 -19.05 6.36
N ASN A 123 2.23 -20.15 6.84
CA ASN A 123 3.42 -20.14 7.70
C ASN A 123 4.73 -19.80 6.98
N GLY A 124 4.68 -19.56 5.66
CA GLY A 124 5.83 -19.13 4.85
C GLY A 124 5.96 -17.63 4.73
N ASN A 125 6.92 -17.22 3.90
CA ASN A 125 7.10 -15.82 3.51
C ASN A 125 6.28 -15.52 2.26
N LEU A 126 5.29 -14.66 2.39
CA LEU A 126 4.53 -14.11 1.28
C LEU A 126 5.23 -12.83 0.83
N MET A 127 5.85 -12.89 -0.36
CA MET A 127 6.62 -11.77 -0.90
C MET A 127 5.89 -11.17 -2.11
N VAL A 128 5.75 -9.85 -2.10
CA VAL A 128 5.22 -9.07 -3.22
C VAL A 128 6.24 -8.03 -3.63
N PHE A 129 6.72 -8.11 -4.85
CA PHE A 129 7.49 -7.06 -5.49
C PHE A 129 6.53 -6.18 -6.30
N THR A 130 6.68 -4.86 -6.18
CA THR A 130 5.89 -3.88 -6.93
C THR A 130 6.82 -2.84 -7.55
N ALA A 131 6.68 -2.60 -8.85
CA ALA A 131 7.27 -1.45 -9.51
C ALA A 131 6.14 -0.56 -10.05
N TRP A 132 6.32 0.76 -9.98
CA TRP A 132 5.32 1.68 -10.51
C TRP A 132 5.94 2.89 -11.20
N ALA A 133 5.18 3.42 -12.14
CA ALA A 133 5.45 4.70 -12.76
C ALA A 133 4.15 5.52 -12.83
N LYS A 134 4.25 6.80 -12.47
CA LYS A 134 3.16 7.77 -12.58
C LYS A 134 3.67 8.97 -13.33
N GLN A 135 2.90 9.41 -14.32
CA GLN A 135 3.25 10.56 -15.15
C GLN A 135 2.00 11.37 -15.48
N VAL A 136 2.08 12.68 -15.28
CA VAL A 136 1.03 13.60 -15.72
C VAL A 136 1.56 14.43 -16.88
N PHE A 137 0.98 14.25 -18.06
CA PHE A 137 1.21 15.08 -19.22
C PHE A 137 0.16 16.19 -19.26
N ARG A 138 0.57 17.39 -19.69
CA ARG A 138 -0.34 18.50 -19.89
C ARG A 138 -0.14 19.10 -21.28
N LEU A 139 -1.20 19.16 -22.05
CA LEU A 139 -1.25 19.80 -23.35
C LEU A 139 -2.34 20.89 -23.33
N GLY A 140 -1.92 22.11 -23.08
CA GLY A 140 -2.86 23.21 -22.92
C GLY A 140 -3.82 23.00 -21.75
N ARG A 141 -5.09 22.70 -22.07
CA ARG A 141 -6.18 22.45 -21.11
C ARG A 141 -6.48 20.96 -20.92
N PHE A 142 -5.76 20.08 -21.63
CA PHE A 142 -5.89 18.63 -21.51
C PHE A 142 -4.83 18.09 -20.55
N TYR A 143 -5.26 17.18 -19.71
CA TYR A 143 -4.44 16.49 -18.73
C TYR A 143 -4.56 14.97 -18.94
N PHE A 144 -3.43 14.28 -18.89
CA PHE A 144 -3.31 12.84 -19.05
C PHE A 144 -2.53 12.30 -17.84
N ASP A 145 -3.23 11.84 -16.81
CA ASP A 145 -2.63 11.23 -15.61
C ASP A 145 -2.56 9.71 -15.83
N GLN A 146 -1.35 9.21 -16.01
CA GLN A 146 -1.09 7.81 -16.32
C GLN A 146 -0.39 7.15 -15.14
N LYS A 147 -0.91 5.99 -14.71
CA LYS A 147 -0.32 5.18 -13.64
C LYS A 147 -0.20 3.75 -14.12
N VAL A 148 0.99 3.19 -13.95
CA VAL A 148 1.32 1.82 -14.29
C VAL A 148 1.87 1.16 -13.05
N TYR A 149 1.37 -0.04 -12.73
CA TYR A 149 1.87 -0.90 -11.67
C TYR A 149 2.21 -2.26 -12.24
N TYR A 150 3.39 -2.74 -11.96
CA TYR A 150 3.81 -4.10 -12.24
C TYR A 150 4.07 -4.81 -10.92
N GLN A 151 3.50 -5.99 -10.72
CA GLN A 151 3.55 -6.73 -9.46
C GLN A 151 3.89 -8.19 -9.70
N ILE A 152 4.70 -8.75 -8.82
CA ILE A 152 5.02 -10.17 -8.79
C ILE A 152 4.78 -10.64 -7.36
N VAL A 153 4.01 -11.69 -7.21
CA VAL A 153 3.79 -12.39 -5.96
C VAL A 153 4.36 -13.80 -6.04
N ASN A 154 5.00 -14.25 -4.97
CA ASN A 154 5.58 -15.60 -4.93
C ASN A 154 4.57 -16.71 -4.64
N LYS A 155 3.36 -16.36 -4.18
CA LYS A 155 2.26 -17.26 -3.83
C LYS A 155 0.92 -16.65 -4.24
N ASP A 156 0.59 -16.77 -5.53
CA ASP A 156 -0.64 -16.27 -6.12
C ASP A 156 -1.90 -17.01 -5.63
N GLU A 157 -1.76 -18.26 -5.21
CA GLU A 157 -2.81 -19.05 -4.56
C GLU A 157 -3.22 -18.52 -3.17
N VAL A 158 -2.35 -17.75 -2.50
CA VAL A 158 -2.62 -17.13 -1.17
C VAL A 158 -3.05 -15.68 -1.33
N LEU A 159 -2.42 -14.95 -2.26
CA LEU A 159 -2.70 -13.56 -2.55
C LEU A 159 -2.72 -13.34 -4.07
N PRO A 160 -3.87 -13.54 -4.71
CA PRO A 160 -4.01 -13.35 -6.15
C PRO A 160 -3.96 -11.85 -6.48
N LEU A 161 -2.97 -11.44 -7.27
CA LEU A 161 -2.79 -10.06 -7.72
C LEU A 161 -2.60 -10.03 -9.25
N PRO A 162 -3.12 -9.02 -9.95
CA PRO A 162 -2.79 -8.82 -11.35
C PRO A 162 -1.32 -8.44 -11.50
N GLU A 163 -0.61 -9.04 -12.47
CA GLU A 163 0.79 -8.69 -12.74
C GLU A 163 0.94 -7.25 -13.24
N LEU A 164 0.01 -6.79 -14.06
CA LEU A 164 0.00 -5.44 -14.61
C LEU A 164 -1.34 -4.77 -14.35
N ALA A 165 -1.29 -3.57 -13.79
CA ALA A 165 -2.44 -2.70 -13.62
C ALA A 165 -2.14 -1.32 -14.20
N LEU A 166 -3.06 -0.81 -15.01
CA LEU A 166 -2.99 0.51 -15.64
C LEU A 166 -4.18 1.34 -15.22
N HIS A 167 -3.94 2.58 -14.89
CA HIS A 167 -4.98 3.58 -14.67
C HIS A 167 -4.66 4.83 -15.47
N SER A 168 -5.58 5.23 -16.34
CA SER A 168 -5.47 6.39 -17.21
C SER A 168 -6.63 7.33 -16.92
N HIS A 169 -6.35 8.46 -16.27
CA HIS A 169 -7.30 9.52 -16.00
C HIS A 169 -7.04 10.69 -16.95
N ASN A 170 -7.91 10.87 -17.92
CA ASN A 170 -7.76 11.87 -18.98
C ASN A 170 -8.87 12.89 -18.86
N TYR A 171 -8.53 14.15 -18.75
CA TYR A 171 -9.54 15.18 -18.57
C TYR A 171 -9.19 16.50 -19.25
N TYR A 172 -10.24 17.20 -19.65
CA TYR A 172 -10.20 18.58 -20.09
C TYR A 172 -10.67 19.48 -18.95
N GLN A 173 -9.93 20.54 -18.67
CA GLN A 173 -10.28 21.51 -17.63
C GLN A 173 -10.22 22.93 -18.21
N ASN A 174 -11.26 23.70 -17.96
CA ASN A 174 -11.34 25.08 -18.36
C ASN A 174 -12.07 25.92 -17.31
N ARG A 175 -11.88 27.23 -17.43
CA ARG A 175 -12.63 28.22 -16.66
C ARG A 175 -13.32 29.20 -17.63
N PHE A 176 -14.57 29.50 -17.35
CA PHE A 176 -15.43 30.36 -18.14
C PHE A 176 -15.90 31.57 -17.32
N PHE A 177 -16.44 32.55 -17.98
CA PHE A 177 -17.04 33.75 -17.37
C PHE A 177 -16.10 34.48 -16.39
N LYS A 178 -14.88 34.79 -16.84
CA LYS A 178 -13.84 35.48 -16.03
C LYS A 178 -13.53 34.68 -14.74
N ASP A 179 -13.33 33.35 -14.87
CA ASP A 179 -13.06 32.40 -13.79
C ASP A 179 -14.23 32.10 -12.83
N ALA A 180 -15.43 32.61 -13.11
CA ALA A 180 -16.60 32.38 -12.26
C ALA A 180 -17.12 30.92 -12.31
N LEU A 181 -16.87 30.21 -13.43
CA LEU A 181 -17.28 28.79 -13.61
C LEU A 181 -16.07 27.93 -13.94
N GLY A 182 -15.71 27.03 -13.06
CA GLY A 182 -14.76 25.93 -13.34
C GLY A 182 -15.49 24.74 -13.96
N PHE A 183 -15.00 24.26 -15.10
CA PHE A 183 -15.54 23.08 -15.81
C PHE A 183 -14.45 22.06 -15.99
N GLN A 184 -14.76 20.80 -15.67
CA GLN A 184 -13.91 19.64 -15.92
C GLN A 184 -14.78 18.49 -16.45
N ILE A 185 -14.31 17.87 -17.52
CA ILE A 185 -14.87 16.63 -18.05
C ILE A 185 -13.74 15.67 -18.35
N GLY A 186 -13.91 14.41 -18.02
CA GLY A 186 -12.84 13.42 -18.18
C GLY A 186 -13.35 12.00 -18.34
N LEU A 187 -12.41 11.12 -18.60
CA LEU A 187 -12.58 9.70 -18.78
C LEU A 187 -11.55 8.97 -17.94
N ASP A 188 -12.02 8.01 -17.13
CA ASP A 188 -11.20 7.08 -16.37
C ASP A 188 -11.20 5.72 -17.05
N LEU A 189 -10.00 5.21 -17.34
CA LEU A 189 -9.78 3.90 -17.92
C LEU A 189 -8.95 3.06 -16.96
N PHE A 190 -9.43 1.86 -16.67
CA PHE A 190 -8.75 0.87 -15.87
C PHE A 190 -8.52 -0.38 -16.70
N TYR A 191 -7.32 -0.89 -16.63
CA TYR A 191 -6.95 -2.17 -17.23
C TYR A 191 -6.07 -2.94 -16.25
N ASN A 192 -6.33 -4.23 -16.14
CA ASN A 192 -5.45 -5.16 -15.42
C ASN A 192 -5.39 -6.48 -16.18
N THR A 193 -4.25 -7.16 -16.05
CA THR A 193 -4.11 -8.54 -16.53
C THR A 193 -5.06 -9.46 -15.77
N SER A 194 -5.43 -10.57 -16.38
CA SER A 194 -6.30 -11.56 -15.75
C SER A 194 -5.65 -12.13 -14.48
N PHE A 195 -6.43 -12.29 -13.45
CA PHE A 195 -6.08 -12.94 -12.19
C PHE A 195 -7.35 -13.54 -11.57
N TYR A 196 -7.19 -14.48 -10.65
CA TYR A 196 -8.32 -15.03 -9.90
C TYR A 196 -8.69 -14.06 -8.78
N ALA A 197 -9.73 -13.27 -9.00
CA ALA A 197 -10.20 -12.34 -7.98
C ALA A 197 -10.91 -13.11 -6.86
N ASN A 198 -10.64 -12.69 -5.62
CA ASN A 198 -11.30 -13.24 -4.45
C ASN A 198 -12.81 -13.01 -4.53
N ALA A 199 -13.60 -14.01 -4.12
CA ALA A 199 -15.03 -13.87 -3.94
C ALA A 199 -15.32 -13.15 -2.60
N TYR A 200 -16.51 -12.57 -2.45
CA TYR A 200 -16.93 -11.90 -1.23
C TYR A 200 -18.03 -12.68 -0.53
N ASP A 201 -17.84 -12.99 0.76
CA ASP A 201 -18.87 -13.58 1.60
C ASP A 201 -19.47 -12.51 2.53
N PRO A 202 -20.75 -12.13 2.31
CA PRO A 202 -21.41 -11.11 3.12
C PRO A 202 -21.70 -11.57 4.55
N ALA A 203 -21.77 -12.88 4.83
CA ALA A 203 -22.05 -13.40 6.17
C ALA A 203 -20.90 -13.14 7.16
N ILE A 204 -19.66 -13.16 6.65
CA ILE A 204 -18.44 -12.88 7.40
C ILE A 204 -17.82 -11.53 7.05
N MET A 205 -18.38 -10.81 6.05
CA MET A 205 -17.87 -9.53 5.52
C MET A 205 -16.41 -9.58 5.09
N GLN A 206 -15.97 -10.70 4.51
CA GLN A 206 -14.59 -10.93 4.07
C GLN A 206 -14.52 -11.42 2.63
N PHE A 207 -13.37 -11.10 2.00
CA PHE A 207 -13.00 -11.69 0.73
C PHE A 207 -12.26 -13.03 1.00
N TYR A 208 -12.55 -14.05 0.19
CA TYR A 208 -11.94 -15.37 0.27
C TYR A 208 -11.46 -15.87 -1.11
N ASN A 209 -10.49 -16.77 -1.13
CA ASN A 209 -9.86 -17.33 -2.34
C ASN A 209 -10.77 -18.32 -3.08
#